data_45953fd9d9074fb000d541c398820ebe
#
_entry.id   45953fd9d9074fb000d541c398820ebe
#
_cell.length_a   1.000
_cell.length_b   1.000
_cell.length_c   1.000
_cell.angle_alpha   90.00
_cell.angle_beta   90.00
_cell.angle_gamma   90.00
#
_symmetry.space_group_name_H-M   'P 1'
#
loop_
_entity.id
_entity.type
_entity.pdbx_description
1 polymer ?
#
loop_
_entity_poly.entity_id
_entity_poly.type
_entity_poly.pdbx_seq_one_letter_code
_entity_poly.pdbx_strand_id
1 'polypeptide(L)'
;MQHNMYAVKLLFESVHSGEPDPTKMDEHYEENHDTLFEESIILVKAHSLEEAHALGEQIAIQSEHTYDNMDGEQITWTFRKVLHVFELDNAPFETGKELYARFLHVKKNETVDTIIQTYYPEYK
;
A
#
# COMPACT_ATOMS: atom_id res chain seq x y z
N MET A 1 -12.60 25.17 -13.47
CA MET A 1 -11.43 24.77 -12.67
C MET A 1 -10.80 23.52 -13.25
N GLN A 2 -9.50 23.51 -13.32
CA GLN A 2 -8.79 22.34 -13.83
C GLN A 2 -8.56 21.35 -12.70
N HIS A 3 -8.72 20.07 -13.01
CA HIS A 3 -8.32 19.00 -12.12
C HIS A 3 -6.83 18.75 -12.28
N ASN A 4 -6.17 18.51 -11.19
CA ASN A 4 -4.81 17.98 -11.17
C ASN A 4 -4.85 16.49 -10.89
N MET A 5 -3.77 15.83 -11.29
CA MET A 5 -3.61 14.40 -11.05
C MET A 5 -2.79 14.21 -9.78
N TYR A 6 -3.25 13.34 -8.92
CA TYR A 6 -2.57 13.03 -7.66
C TYR A 6 -2.38 11.53 -7.53
N ALA A 7 -1.27 11.16 -6.92
CA ALA A 7 -1.03 9.78 -6.49
C ALA A 7 -1.29 9.72 -5.01
N VAL A 8 -2.09 8.74 -4.58
CA VAL A 8 -2.43 8.55 -3.18
C VAL A 8 -1.93 7.18 -2.76
N LYS A 9 -1.01 7.17 -1.79
CA LYS A 9 -0.43 5.93 -1.26
C LYS A 9 -1.27 5.46 -0.08
N LEU A 10 -1.73 4.22 -0.14
CA LEU A 10 -2.67 3.63 0.79
C LEU A 10 -2.03 2.44 1.49
N LEU A 11 -2.42 2.21 2.73
CA LEU A 11 -2.00 1.03 3.48
C LEU A 11 -3.22 0.20 3.84
N PHE A 12 -3.16 -1.08 3.50
CA PHE A 12 -4.17 -2.08 3.83
C PHE A 12 -3.56 -3.18 4.69
N GLU A 13 -4.38 -3.78 5.51
CA GLU A 13 -3.99 -4.91 6.35
C GLU A 13 -4.94 -6.07 6.12
N SER A 14 -4.39 -7.28 6.02
CA SER A 14 -5.20 -8.49 5.97
C SER A 14 -5.55 -8.89 7.39
N VAL A 15 -6.85 -8.87 7.70
CA VAL A 15 -7.35 -9.23 9.03
C VAL A 15 -8.01 -10.61 8.93
N HIS A 16 -7.50 -11.54 9.71
CA HIS A 16 -8.03 -12.90 9.77
C HIS A 16 -9.11 -12.96 10.84
N SER A 17 -10.24 -13.58 10.53
CA SER A 17 -11.33 -13.75 11.46
C SER A 17 -11.93 -15.13 11.30
N GLY A 18 -12.65 -15.58 12.35
CA GLY A 18 -13.21 -16.91 12.37
C GLY A 18 -12.17 -17.94 12.76
N GLU A 19 -12.62 -19.19 12.89
CA GLU A 19 -11.73 -20.29 13.20
C GLU A 19 -11.43 -21.08 11.93
N PRO A 20 -10.20 -21.57 11.78
CA PRO A 20 -9.89 -22.42 10.63
C PRO A 20 -10.74 -23.68 10.66
N ASP A 21 -11.15 -24.14 9.48
CA ASP A 21 -11.88 -25.39 9.36
C ASP A 21 -10.89 -26.55 9.46
N PRO A 22 -10.98 -27.41 10.48
CA PRO A 22 -10.03 -28.51 10.64
C PRO A 22 -9.94 -29.44 9.44
N THR A 23 -11.02 -29.54 8.65
CA THR A 23 -11.02 -30.41 7.46
C THR A 23 -10.27 -29.80 6.28
N LYS A 24 -9.98 -28.50 6.34
CA LYS A 24 -9.27 -27.78 5.29
C LYS A 24 -7.83 -27.43 5.64
N MET A 25 -7.45 -27.65 6.90
CA MET A 25 -6.09 -27.39 7.36
C MET A 25 -5.15 -28.48 6.83
N ASP A 26 -4.00 -28.07 6.35
CA ASP A 26 -2.98 -29.01 5.90
C ASP A 26 -1.75 -28.95 6.82
N GLU A 27 -0.70 -29.69 6.45
CA GLU A 27 0.52 -29.77 7.26
C GLU A 27 1.28 -28.45 7.31
N HIS A 28 0.94 -27.50 6.44
CA HIS A 28 1.58 -26.20 6.38
C HIS A 28 0.82 -25.11 7.15
N TYR A 29 -0.32 -25.48 7.73
CA TYR A 29 -1.08 -24.52 8.52
C TYR A 29 -0.33 -24.13 9.78
N GLU A 30 -0.20 -22.82 10.01
CA GLU A 30 0.39 -22.28 11.22
C GLU A 30 -0.63 -21.37 11.91
N GLU A 31 -0.87 -21.62 13.21
CA GLU A 31 -1.84 -20.85 13.97
C GLU A 31 -1.47 -19.37 14.07
N ASN A 32 -0.17 -19.08 14.10
CA ASN A 32 0.35 -17.72 14.22
C ASN A 32 1.08 -17.31 12.96
N HIS A 33 0.41 -17.38 11.82
CA HIS A 33 1.02 -16.94 10.57
C HIS A 33 1.13 -15.41 10.51
N ASP A 34 2.04 -14.93 9.68
CA ASP A 34 2.30 -13.49 9.54
C ASP A 34 1.09 -12.75 9.00
N THR A 35 0.91 -11.53 9.47
CA THR A 35 -0.08 -10.62 8.94
C THR A 35 0.51 -9.91 7.71
N LEU A 36 -0.26 -9.85 6.65
CA LEU A 36 0.16 -9.14 5.45
C LEU A 36 -0.35 -7.72 5.45
N PHE A 37 0.52 -6.82 5.07
CA PHE A 37 0.14 -5.44 4.76
C PHE A 37 0.39 -5.20 3.28
N GLU A 38 -0.47 -4.44 2.66
CA GLU A 38 -0.29 -4.06 1.26
C GLU A 38 -0.16 -2.54 1.16
N GLU A 39 0.88 -2.11 0.49
CA GLU A 39 1.05 -0.71 0.13
C GLU A 39 0.62 -0.57 -1.33
N SER A 40 -0.32 0.34 -1.58
CA SER A 40 -0.89 0.53 -2.91
C SER A 40 -0.89 2.01 -3.25
N ILE A 41 -0.71 2.33 -4.52
CA ILE A 41 -0.79 3.71 -5.00
C ILE A 41 -1.89 3.79 -6.04
N ILE A 42 -2.85 4.69 -5.83
CA ILE A 42 -3.93 4.91 -6.79
C ILE A 42 -3.85 6.32 -7.38
N LEU A 43 -4.44 6.47 -8.54
CA LEU A 43 -4.52 7.74 -9.23
C LEU A 43 -5.85 8.41 -8.89
N VAL A 44 -5.78 9.70 -8.53
CA VAL A 44 -6.98 10.47 -8.20
C VAL A 44 -6.92 11.80 -8.93
N LYS A 45 -8.04 12.19 -9.53
CA LYS A 45 -8.21 13.52 -10.11
C LYS A 45 -8.89 14.39 -9.06
N ALA A 46 -8.30 15.53 -8.73
CA ALA A 46 -8.84 16.39 -7.70
C ALA A 46 -8.39 17.84 -7.92
N HIS A 47 -9.00 18.77 -7.17
CA HIS A 47 -8.68 20.19 -7.27
C HIS A 47 -7.62 20.61 -6.25
N SER A 48 -7.37 19.77 -5.23
CA SER A 48 -6.41 20.08 -4.17
C SER A 48 -5.89 18.82 -3.53
N LEU A 49 -4.81 18.95 -2.76
CA LEU A 49 -4.27 17.84 -1.97
C LEU A 49 -5.29 17.31 -0.97
N GLU A 50 -6.02 18.22 -0.31
CA GLU A 50 -7.04 17.84 0.66
C GLU A 50 -8.15 17.03 0.01
N GLU A 51 -8.60 17.44 -1.16
CA GLU A 51 -9.61 16.71 -1.90
C GLU A 51 -9.09 15.35 -2.35
N ALA A 52 -7.86 15.31 -2.84
CA ALA A 52 -7.25 14.04 -3.26
C ALA A 52 -7.14 13.07 -2.10
N HIS A 53 -6.76 13.56 -0.91
CA HIS A 53 -6.70 12.73 0.30
C HIS A 53 -8.07 12.16 0.62
N ALA A 54 -9.10 12.99 0.64
CA ALA A 54 -10.46 12.58 0.98
C ALA A 54 -11.01 11.57 -0.03
N LEU A 55 -10.80 11.82 -1.31
CA LEU A 55 -11.24 10.89 -2.37
C LEU A 55 -10.51 9.56 -2.29
N GLY A 56 -9.20 9.61 -2.07
CA GLY A 56 -8.39 8.39 -1.92
C GLY A 56 -8.85 7.55 -0.75
N GLU A 57 -9.14 8.17 0.37
CA GLU A 57 -9.65 7.48 1.56
C GLU A 57 -11.00 6.84 1.28
N GLN A 58 -11.90 7.55 0.61
CA GLN A 58 -13.20 7.03 0.26
C GLN A 58 -13.10 5.82 -0.68
N ILE A 59 -12.24 5.92 -1.70
CA ILE A 59 -12.02 4.82 -2.64
C ILE A 59 -11.44 3.61 -1.90
N ALA A 60 -10.49 3.85 -0.99
CA ALA A 60 -9.87 2.78 -0.22
C ALA A 60 -10.89 2.03 0.63
N ILE A 61 -11.77 2.76 1.31
CA ILE A 61 -12.81 2.14 2.14
C ILE A 61 -13.76 1.32 1.27
N GLN A 62 -14.11 1.82 0.10
CA GLN A 62 -15.00 1.11 -0.83
C GLN A 62 -14.35 -0.13 -1.42
N SER A 63 -13.02 -0.22 -1.41
CA SER A 63 -12.31 -1.36 -1.96
C SER A 63 -12.11 -2.49 -0.95
N GLU A 64 -12.49 -2.29 0.31
CA GLU A 64 -12.38 -3.34 1.32
C GLU A 64 -13.22 -4.54 0.90
N HIS A 65 -12.67 -5.72 1.08
CA HIS A 65 -13.36 -6.95 0.69
C HIS A 65 -12.95 -8.11 1.59
N THR A 66 -13.83 -9.09 1.64
CA THR A 66 -13.65 -10.28 2.47
C THR A 66 -13.73 -11.52 1.59
N TYR A 67 -12.88 -12.48 1.85
CA TYR A 67 -12.94 -13.77 1.17
C TYR A 67 -12.49 -14.88 2.13
N ASP A 68 -12.81 -16.12 1.78
CA ASP A 68 -12.35 -17.28 2.54
C ASP A 68 -11.02 -17.74 1.99
N ASN A 69 -10.07 -18.02 2.89
CA ASN A 69 -8.80 -18.60 2.46
C ASN A 69 -8.93 -20.13 2.39
N MET A 70 -7.84 -20.80 2.00
CA MET A 70 -7.83 -22.25 1.82
C MET A 70 -8.01 -23.02 3.12
N ASP A 71 -7.78 -22.38 4.28
CA ASP A 71 -7.93 -23.00 5.60
C ASP A 71 -9.33 -22.80 6.18
N GLY A 72 -10.23 -22.12 5.46
CA GLY A 72 -11.58 -21.85 5.93
C GLY A 72 -11.71 -20.61 6.80
N GLU A 73 -10.64 -19.87 7.00
CA GLU A 73 -10.69 -18.60 7.70
C GLU A 73 -11.19 -17.50 6.76
N GLN A 74 -11.80 -16.46 7.33
CA GLN A 74 -12.16 -15.27 6.57
C GLN A 74 -11.04 -14.26 6.64
N ILE A 75 -10.70 -13.72 5.49
CA ILE A 75 -9.69 -12.66 5.38
C ILE A 75 -10.36 -11.41 4.86
N THR A 76 -10.21 -10.31 5.60
CA THR A 76 -10.72 -9.01 5.20
C THR A 76 -9.54 -8.08 4.96
N TRP A 77 -9.44 -7.55 3.74
CA TRP A 77 -8.49 -6.48 3.45
C TRP A 77 -9.09 -5.18 3.93
N THR A 78 -8.51 -4.65 4.97
CA THR A 78 -9.03 -3.49 5.69
C THR A 78 -8.13 -2.30 5.47
N PHE A 79 -8.71 -1.19 5.04
CA PHE A 79 -7.97 0.05 4.87
C PHE A 79 -7.54 0.60 6.23
N ARG A 80 -6.26 1.00 6.32
CA ARG A 80 -5.71 1.53 7.58
C ARG A 80 -5.41 3.01 7.52
N LYS A 81 -4.76 3.47 6.44
CA LYS A 81 -4.29 4.87 6.43
C LYS A 81 -3.90 5.32 5.03
N VAL A 82 -4.10 6.59 4.76
CA VAL A 82 -3.44 7.26 3.65
C VAL A 82 -2.02 7.61 4.13
N LEU A 83 -1.02 7.06 3.46
CA LEU A 83 0.38 7.25 3.84
C LEU A 83 0.96 8.52 3.25
N HIS A 84 0.55 8.87 2.03
CA HIS A 84 1.11 10.01 1.33
C HIS A 84 0.22 10.39 0.16
N VAL A 85 0.18 11.69 -0.12
CA VAL A 85 -0.50 12.23 -1.30
C VAL A 85 0.49 13.15 -1.98
N PHE A 86 0.70 12.95 -3.29
CA PHE A 86 1.58 13.84 -4.02
C PHE A 86 1.00 14.15 -5.39
N GLU A 87 1.23 15.38 -5.82
CA GLU A 87 0.75 15.87 -7.11
C GLU A 87 1.64 15.34 -8.22
N LEU A 88 1.00 14.87 -9.29
CA LEU A 88 1.71 14.43 -10.49
C LEU A 88 1.75 15.57 -11.49
N ASP A 89 2.84 15.62 -12.26
CA ASP A 89 2.95 16.55 -13.37
C ASP A 89 1.86 16.24 -14.39
N ASN A 90 1.20 17.27 -14.91
CA ASN A 90 0.15 17.12 -15.92
C ASN A 90 0.68 16.81 -17.32
N ALA A 91 1.99 16.73 -17.49
CA ALA A 91 2.57 16.32 -18.78
C ALA A 91 2.18 14.87 -19.12
N PRO A 92 2.16 14.52 -20.40
CA PRO A 92 1.78 13.15 -20.80
C PRO A 92 2.66 12.09 -20.16
N PHE A 93 2.09 10.91 -19.93
CA PHE A 93 2.84 9.77 -19.41
C PHE A 93 3.65 9.16 -20.55
N GLU A 94 4.95 9.32 -20.50
CA GLU A 94 5.89 8.82 -21.50
C GLU A 94 6.97 8.01 -20.83
N THR A 95 7.66 7.18 -21.60
CA THR A 95 8.80 6.44 -21.10
C THR A 95 9.82 7.38 -20.47
N GLY A 96 10.20 7.08 -19.24
CA GLY A 96 11.17 7.88 -18.51
C GLY A 96 10.57 8.99 -17.66
N LYS A 97 9.24 9.18 -17.69
CA LYS A 97 8.61 10.20 -16.85
C LYS A 97 8.77 9.83 -15.37
N GLU A 98 9.24 10.79 -14.59
CA GLU A 98 9.33 10.60 -13.15
C GLU A 98 7.94 10.68 -12.52
N LEU A 99 7.56 9.65 -11.79
CA LEU A 99 6.25 9.61 -11.11
C LEU A 99 6.36 9.98 -9.64
N TYR A 100 7.51 9.73 -9.04
CA TYR A 100 7.69 9.94 -7.63
C TYR A 100 9.17 10.10 -7.31
N ALA A 101 9.45 10.99 -6.39
CA ALA A 101 10.80 11.17 -5.88
C ALA A 101 10.73 11.66 -4.44
N ARG A 102 11.71 11.28 -3.66
CA ARG A 102 11.88 11.79 -2.31
C ARG A 102 13.36 11.81 -1.98
N PHE A 103 13.72 12.65 -1.03
CA PHE A 103 15.09 12.70 -0.53
C PHE A 103 15.16 11.90 0.76
N LEU A 104 16.22 11.12 0.88
CA LEU A 104 16.55 10.41 2.12
C LEU A 104 17.69 11.16 2.79
N HIS A 105 17.46 11.62 4.02
CA HIS A 105 18.49 12.32 4.77
C HIS A 105 19.28 11.31 5.57
N VAL A 106 20.54 11.09 5.17
CA VAL A 106 21.40 10.10 5.81
C VAL A 106 22.66 10.76 6.30
N LYS A 107 23.34 10.11 7.23
CA LYS A 107 24.61 10.59 7.75
C LYS A 107 25.67 10.52 6.67
N LYS A 108 26.62 11.45 6.73
CA LYS A 108 27.61 11.66 5.69
C LYS A 108 28.47 10.43 5.38
N ASN A 109 28.69 9.59 6.36
CA ASN A 109 29.58 8.43 6.24
C ASN A 109 28.85 7.10 5.97
N GLU A 110 27.55 7.14 5.67
CA GLU A 110 26.81 5.93 5.33
C GLU A 110 27.12 5.51 3.90
N THR A 111 27.12 4.21 3.68
CA THR A 111 27.39 3.64 2.35
C THR A 111 26.10 3.33 1.62
N VAL A 112 26.21 3.14 0.31
CA VAL A 112 25.06 2.70 -0.50
C VAL A 112 24.49 1.40 0.04
N ASP A 113 25.35 0.47 0.43
CA ASP A 113 24.90 -0.83 0.94
C ASP A 113 24.08 -0.69 2.22
N THR A 114 24.51 0.19 3.16
CA THR A 114 23.75 0.39 4.39
C THR A 114 22.41 1.06 4.13
N ILE A 115 22.34 1.97 3.17
CA ILE A 115 21.09 2.61 2.79
C ILE A 115 20.11 1.60 2.20
N ILE A 116 20.60 0.73 1.32
CA ILE A 116 19.76 -0.32 0.75
C ILE A 116 19.25 -1.25 1.84
N GLN A 117 20.10 -1.67 2.76
CA GLN A 117 19.69 -2.54 3.85
C GLN A 117 18.66 -1.90 4.78
N THR A 118 18.79 -0.60 5.00
CA THR A 118 17.91 0.11 5.93
C THR A 118 16.53 0.40 5.31
N TYR A 119 16.51 0.89 4.08
CA TYR A 119 15.29 1.37 3.46
C TYR A 119 14.68 0.40 2.45
N TYR A 120 15.48 -0.49 1.89
CA TYR A 120 15.04 -1.40 0.83
C TYR A 120 15.61 -2.81 1.06
N PRO A 121 15.31 -3.42 2.20
CA PRO A 121 15.91 -4.72 2.53
C PRO A 121 15.56 -5.83 1.54
N GLU A 122 14.46 -5.70 0.83
CA GLU A 122 14.03 -6.69 -0.16
C GLU A 122 14.90 -6.70 -1.42
N TYR A 123 15.75 -5.70 -1.58
CA TYR A 123 16.57 -5.56 -2.78
C TYR A 123 18.06 -5.83 -2.54
N LYS A 124 18.43 -6.33 -1.39
CA LYS A 124 19.85 -6.62 -1.16
C LYS A 124 20.28 -7.95 -1.76
#